data_829c1e90d1e4469f397dc9d09bf6c97a
#
_entry.id   829c1e90d1e4469f397dc9d09bf6c97a
#
_cell.length_a   1.000
_cell.length_b   1.000
_cell.length_c   1.000
_cell.angle_alpha   90.00
_cell.angle_beta   90.00
_cell.angle_gamma   90.00
#
_symmetry.space_group_name_H-M   'P 1'
#
loop_
_entity.id
_entity.type
_entity.pdbx_description
1 polymer ?
#
loop_
_entity_poly.entity_id
_entity_poly.type
_entity_poly.pdbx_seq_one_letter_code
_entity_poly.pdbx_strand_id
1 'polypeptide(L)'
;MKAPFLVAVSLHQTNGSLTYTSALTDYRKYVMPVRPFTIALRGMYYGRFGSSAEDARLTPVFIGYPDLVRGYDYNSFDPLECGNTTDGSCPVFDRLLGSRLIVGNAELRFPPWGAFGGSSFYGPIPLEVALFADAGAAWTRQRPLRLTGVNRDLVRSVGVAARINVLGFAVA
;
A
#
# COMPACT_ATOMS: atom_id res chain seq x y z
N MET A 1 -20.91 -14.28 -12.55
CA MET A 1 -21.03 -12.99 -11.80
C MET A 1 -19.91 -12.07 -12.23
N LYS A 2 -20.16 -10.79 -12.58
CA LYS A 2 -19.10 -9.83 -12.80
C LYS A 2 -18.42 -9.55 -11.47
N ALA A 3 -17.12 -9.67 -11.39
CA ALA A 3 -16.35 -9.36 -10.18
C ALA A 3 -16.51 -7.86 -9.86
N PRO A 4 -16.83 -7.48 -8.62
CA PRO A 4 -16.89 -6.09 -8.25
C PRO A 4 -15.50 -5.45 -8.40
N PHE A 5 -15.45 -4.26 -8.94
CA PHE A 5 -14.23 -3.46 -9.02
C PHE A 5 -14.53 -2.02 -8.62
N LEU A 6 -13.56 -1.37 -8.03
CA LEU A 6 -13.61 0.06 -7.69
C LEU A 6 -12.43 0.75 -8.36
N VAL A 7 -12.71 1.86 -9.03
CA VAL A 7 -11.69 2.78 -9.53
C VAL A 7 -12.02 4.15 -8.96
N ALA A 8 -11.07 4.75 -8.25
CA ALA A 8 -11.13 6.12 -7.80
C ALA A 8 -9.99 6.91 -8.46
N VAL A 9 -10.33 8.01 -9.08
CA VAL A 9 -9.37 8.95 -9.66
C VAL A 9 -9.71 10.33 -9.11
N SER A 10 -8.72 11.00 -8.52
CA SER A 10 -8.86 12.40 -8.12
C SER A 10 -7.71 13.22 -8.69
N LEU A 11 -8.05 14.40 -9.17
CA LEU A 11 -7.11 15.40 -9.65
C LEU A 11 -7.27 16.64 -8.81
N HIS A 12 -6.16 17.17 -8.35
CA HIS A 12 -6.13 18.42 -7.59
C HIS A 12 -5.06 19.34 -8.17
N GLN A 13 -5.43 20.60 -8.39
CA GLN A 13 -4.52 21.64 -8.87
C GLN A 13 -4.48 22.74 -7.85
N THR A 14 -3.27 23.18 -7.49
CA THR A 14 -3.04 24.27 -6.54
C THR A 14 -2.31 25.39 -7.27
N ASN A 15 -2.87 26.60 -7.15
CA ASN A 15 -2.32 27.83 -7.69
C ASN A 15 -1.91 28.76 -6.53
N GLY A 16 -1.09 29.75 -6.82
CA GLY A 16 -0.53 30.69 -5.85
C GLY A 16 0.98 30.69 -5.95
N SER A 17 1.69 30.67 -4.83
CA SER A 17 3.16 30.57 -4.82
C SER A 17 3.69 29.19 -5.24
N LEU A 18 2.81 28.19 -5.32
CA LEU A 18 3.11 26.81 -5.74
C LEU A 18 2.17 26.41 -6.87
N THR A 19 2.74 25.92 -7.97
CA THR A 19 1.96 25.42 -9.11
C THR A 19 2.30 23.94 -9.34
N TYR A 20 1.35 23.08 -8.99
CA TYR A 20 1.46 21.65 -9.25
C TYR A 20 0.07 21.03 -9.42
N THR A 21 0.02 19.89 -10.04
CA THR A 21 -1.17 19.03 -10.15
C THR A 21 -0.88 17.71 -9.46
N SER A 22 -1.78 17.23 -8.62
CA SER A 22 -1.70 15.90 -8.05
C SER A 22 -2.75 14.99 -8.66
N ALA A 23 -2.37 13.74 -8.89
CA ALA A 23 -3.25 12.69 -9.38
C ALA A 23 -3.19 11.50 -8.43
N LEU A 24 -4.36 10.98 -8.03
CA LEU A 24 -4.50 9.75 -7.26
C LEU A 24 -5.38 8.79 -8.06
N THR A 25 -4.92 7.57 -8.20
CA THR A 25 -5.71 6.46 -8.76
C THR A 25 -5.65 5.29 -7.78
N ASP A 26 -6.81 4.78 -7.37
CA ASP A 26 -6.94 3.57 -6.53
C ASP A 26 -7.86 2.59 -7.26
N TYR A 27 -7.30 1.49 -7.73
CA TYR A 27 -8.02 0.42 -8.41
C TYR A 27 -8.10 -0.79 -7.50
N ARG A 28 -9.31 -1.31 -7.30
CA ARG A 28 -9.55 -2.51 -6.50
C ARG A 28 -10.40 -3.51 -7.26
N LYS A 29 -10.02 -4.78 -7.19
CA LYS A 29 -10.73 -5.88 -7.82
C LYS A 29 -10.83 -7.07 -6.87
N TYR A 30 -12.02 -7.66 -6.81
CA TYR A 30 -12.30 -8.84 -6.02
C TYR A 30 -12.79 -9.95 -6.95
N VAL A 31 -12.20 -11.13 -6.85
CA VAL A 31 -12.56 -12.30 -7.64
C VAL A 31 -12.69 -13.50 -6.71
N MET A 32 -13.76 -14.26 -6.87
CA MET A 32 -13.96 -15.54 -6.16
C MET A 32 -13.90 -16.68 -7.19
N PRO A 33 -12.71 -17.21 -7.51
CA PRO A 33 -12.56 -18.26 -8.52
C PRO A 33 -13.24 -19.55 -8.10
N VAL A 34 -13.14 -19.90 -6.84
CA VAL A 34 -13.76 -21.08 -6.21
C VAL A 34 -14.22 -20.69 -4.82
N ARG A 35 -15.46 -21.07 -4.44
CA ARG A 35 -15.95 -20.87 -3.07
C ARG A 35 -15.16 -21.75 -2.09
N PRO A 36 -14.77 -21.21 -0.92
CA PRO A 36 -15.01 -19.87 -0.38
C PRO A 36 -13.81 -18.91 -0.57
N PHE A 37 -12.90 -19.17 -1.50
CA PHE A 37 -11.65 -18.42 -1.69
C PHE A 37 -11.87 -17.15 -2.50
N THR A 38 -11.52 -16.00 -1.92
CA THR A 38 -11.59 -14.68 -2.57
C THR A 38 -10.19 -14.11 -2.77
N ILE A 39 -9.88 -13.73 -4.00
CA ILE A 39 -8.67 -12.98 -4.34
C ILE A 39 -9.05 -11.49 -4.36
N ALA A 40 -8.39 -10.69 -3.55
CA ALA A 40 -8.52 -9.24 -3.54
C ALA A 40 -7.21 -8.61 -4.04
N LEU A 41 -7.33 -7.73 -5.03
CA LEU A 41 -6.21 -7.01 -5.63
C LEU A 41 -6.45 -5.53 -5.50
N ARG A 42 -5.41 -4.78 -5.17
CA ARG A 42 -5.39 -3.31 -5.17
C ARG A 42 -4.14 -2.82 -5.89
N GLY A 43 -4.32 -1.82 -6.76
CA GLY A 43 -3.24 -1.04 -7.34
C GLY A 43 -3.52 0.43 -7.09
N MET A 44 -2.59 1.12 -6.44
CA MET A 44 -2.71 2.55 -6.17
C MET A 44 -1.52 3.29 -6.76
N TYR A 45 -1.79 4.44 -7.35
CA TYR A 45 -0.78 5.38 -7.81
C TYR A 45 -1.13 6.78 -7.31
N TYR A 46 -0.13 7.46 -6.78
CA TYR A 46 -0.20 8.88 -6.47
C TYR A 46 0.99 9.59 -7.09
N GLY A 47 0.77 10.79 -7.62
CA GLY A 47 1.86 11.59 -8.15
C GLY A 47 1.54 13.07 -8.16
N ARG A 48 2.57 13.88 -7.90
CA ARG A 48 2.57 15.32 -8.09
C ARG A 48 3.38 15.67 -9.33
N PHE A 49 2.86 16.59 -10.13
CA PHE A 49 3.40 17.04 -11.42
C PHE A 49 3.40 18.56 -11.50
N GLY A 50 4.34 19.13 -12.21
CA GLY A 50 4.46 20.59 -12.39
C GLY A 50 5.79 21.13 -11.91
N SER A 51 5.98 22.43 -12.03
CA SER A 51 7.23 23.10 -11.68
C SER A 51 7.52 23.08 -10.18
N SER A 52 6.47 23.16 -9.35
CA SER A 52 6.58 23.15 -7.90
C SER A 52 6.25 21.81 -7.26
N ALA A 53 6.15 20.71 -8.03
CA ALA A 53 5.77 19.41 -7.52
C ALA A 53 6.72 18.83 -6.46
N GLU A 54 7.97 19.27 -6.47
CA GLU A 54 9.06 18.86 -5.56
C GLU A 54 9.65 20.04 -4.80
N ASP A 55 8.87 21.13 -4.62
CA ASP A 55 9.28 22.27 -3.82
C ASP A 55 9.49 21.83 -2.35
N ALA A 56 10.55 22.36 -1.72
CA ALA A 56 10.92 22.01 -0.33
C ALA A 56 9.83 22.35 0.71
N ARG A 57 8.88 23.24 0.37
CA ARG A 57 7.72 23.55 1.22
C ARG A 57 6.64 22.48 1.21
N LEU A 58 6.69 21.54 0.27
CA LEU A 58 5.74 20.43 0.18
C LEU A 58 6.27 19.22 0.93
N THR A 59 5.51 18.72 1.88
CA THR A 59 5.84 17.48 2.58
C THR A 59 5.95 16.32 1.59
N PRO A 60 7.07 15.58 1.56
CA PRO A 60 7.19 14.38 0.74
C PRO A 60 6.10 13.36 1.09
N VAL A 61 5.69 12.56 0.11
CA VAL A 61 4.78 11.45 0.34
C VAL A 61 5.57 10.28 0.88
N PHE A 62 5.10 9.70 1.97
CA PHE A 62 5.75 8.57 2.65
C PHE A 62 5.02 7.25 2.33
N ILE A 63 5.77 6.24 1.90
CA ILE A 63 5.19 4.93 1.55
C ILE A 63 5.09 3.97 2.73
N GLY A 64 5.81 4.24 3.82
CA GLY A 64 5.87 3.36 5.00
C GLY A 64 4.66 3.46 5.93
N TYR A 65 3.46 3.62 5.40
CA TYR A 65 2.22 3.53 6.18
C TYR A 65 1.62 2.12 6.05
N PRO A 66 1.07 1.56 7.14
CA PRO A 66 0.46 0.21 7.14
C PRO A 66 -0.73 0.08 6.18
N ASP A 67 -1.43 1.18 5.88
CA ASP A 67 -2.52 1.24 4.90
C ASP A 67 -2.03 1.13 3.44
N LEU A 68 -0.74 1.35 3.20
CA LEU A 68 -0.09 1.24 1.90
C LEU A 68 0.63 -0.10 1.77
N VAL A 69 1.57 -0.37 2.65
CA VAL A 69 2.35 -1.61 2.70
C VAL A 69 2.36 -2.10 4.16
N ARG A 70 1.66 -3.18 4.44
CA ARG A 70 1.53 -3.73 5.80
C ARG A 70 2.89 -4.14 6.37
N GLY A 71 3.03 -4.01 7.68
CA GLY A 71 4.29 -4.29 8.37
C GLY A 71 5.29 -3.15 8.38
N TYR A 72 4.96 -2.03 7.72
CA TYR A 72 5.69 -0.77 7.84
C TYR A 72 4.87 0.21 8.67
N ASP A 73 5.54 0.94 9.56
CA ASP A 73 4.99 2.04 10.35
C ASP A 73 6.06 3.13 10.44
N TYR A 74 5.63 4.36 10.71
CA TYR A 74 6.55 5.49 10.86
C TYR A 74 7.62 5.23 11.95
N ASN A 75 7.26 4.50 13.00
CA ASN A 75 8.16 4.12 14.10
C ASN A 75 8.95 2.82 13.84
N SER A 76 8.80 2.19 12.69
CA SER A 76 9.49 0.92 12.37
C SER A 76 10.92 1.13 11.90
N PHE A 77 11.37 2.38 11.78
CA PHE A 77 12.71 2.71 11.31
C PHE A 77 13.60 3.10 12.49
N ASP A 78 14.64 2.29 12.71
CA ASP A 78 15.64 2.60 13.73
C ASP A 78 16.58 3.70 13.18
N PRO A 79 16.79 4.82 13.92
CA PRO A 79 17.78 5.81 13.58
C PRO A 79 19.20 5.24 13.36
N LEU A 80 19.52 4.12 14.00
CA LEU A 80 20.80 3.40 13.81
C LEU A 80 20.96 2.80 12.41
N GLU A 81 19.85 2.51 11.70
CA GLU A 81 19.87 2.03 10.31
C GLU A 81 20.32 3.13 9.33
N CYS A 82 20.27 4.38 9.74
CA CYS A 82 20.71 5.51 8.92
C CYS A 82 22.22 5.57 8.71
N GLY A 83 22.98 4.83 9.52
CA GLY A 83 24.44 4.86 9.50
C GLY A 83 25.02 6.17 10.03
N ASN A 84 26.36 6.25 10.13
CA ASN A 84 27.05 7.46 10.53
C ASN A 84 27.23 8.42 9.34
N THR A 85 26.14 9.00 8.86
CA THR A 85 26.19 10.03 7.83
C THR A 85 26.47 11.38 8.51
N THR A 86 27.54 12.04 8.12
CA THR A 86 27.97 13.34 8.68
C THR A 86 27.03 14.49 8.29
N ASP A 87 26.17 14.29 7.31
CA ASP A 87 25.20 15.25 6.78
C ASP A 87 23.77 15.07 7.32
N GLY A 88 23.55 14.10 8.24
CA GLY A 88 22.24 13.82 8.81
C GLY A 88 21.24 13.17 7.83
N SER A 89 21.71 12.73 6.66
CA SER A 89 20.87 11.99 5.70
C SER A 89 20.63 10.55 6.18
N CYS A 90 19.46 9.99 5.88
CA CYS A 90 19.15 8.59 6.14
C CYS A 90 18.77 7.90 4.83
N PRO A 91 19.73 7.32 4.10
CA PRO A 91 19.50 6.76 2.78
C PRO A 91 18.43 5.68 2.75
N VAL A 92 18.24 4.95 3.84
CA VAL A 92 17.19 3.92 3.97
C VAL A 92 15.82 4.57 4.08
N PHE A 93 15.67 5.57 4.95
CA PHE A 93 14.42 6.32 5.14
C PHE A 93 14.08 7.20 3.93
N ASP A 94 15.07 7.86 3.35
CA ASP A 94 14.90 8.76 2.21
C ASP A 94 14.33 8.05 0.97
N ARG A 95 14.57 6.73 0.83
CA ARG A 95 13.98 5.90 -0.23
C ARG A 95 12.48 5.70 -0.09
N LEU A 96 11.93 5.91 1.10
CA LEU A 96 10.51 5.78 1.39
C LEU A 96 9.75 7.08 1.13
N LEU A 97 10.47 8.16 0.85
CA LEU A 97 9.93 9.49 0.59
C LEU A 97 9.97 9.81 -0.90
N GLY A 98 8.92 10.44 -1.39
CA GLY A 98 8.87 10.85 -2.80
C GLY A 98 7.81 11.91 -3.10
N SER A 99 7.78 12.35 -4.35
CA SER A 99 6.68 13.13 -4.91
C SER A 99 5.65 12.24 -5.62
N ARG A 100 6.03 10.99 -5.84
CA ARG A 100 5.21 9.96 -6.50
C ARG A 100 5.36 8.65 -5.75
N LEU A 101 4.29 7.85 -5.75
CA LEU A 101 4.31 6.50 -5.20
C LEU A 101 3.42 5.55 -6.01
N ILE A 102 3.76 4.28 -5.94
CA ILE A 102 2.94 3.19 -6.46
C ILE A 102 2.86 2.08 -5.40
N VAL A 103 1.67 1.49 -5.26
CA VAL A 103 1.42 0.40 -4.32
C VAL A 103 0.63 -0.69 -5.02
N GLY A 104 1.01 -1.93 -4.79
CA GLY A 104 0.27 -3.12 -5.16
C GLY A 104 0.03 -4.00 -3.95
N ASN A 105 -1.22 -4.39 -3.72
CA ASN A 105 -1.59 -5.31 -2.65
C ASN A 105 -2.34 -6.50 -3.27
N ALA A 106 -2.02 -7.69 -2.83
CA ALA A 106 -2.72 -8.91 -3.18
C ALA A 106 -3.07 -9.67 -1.90
N GLU A 107 -4.31 -10.17 -1.82
CA GLU A 107 -4.77 -10.97 -0.70
C GLU A 107 -5.54 -12.19 -1.19
N LEU A 108 -5.27 -13.34 -0.59
CA LEU A 108 -6.11 -14.52 -0.67
C LEU A 108 -6.87 -14.64 0.65
N ARG A 109 -8.19 -14.48 0.60
CA ARG A 109 -9.11 -14.48 1.75
C ARG A 109 -9.95 -15.74 1.75
N PHE A 110 -10.12 -16.36 2.91
CA PHE A 110 -10.99 -17.52 3.08
C PHE A 110 -11.45 -17.64 4.55
N PRO A 111 -12.68 -18.09 4.79
CA PRO A 111 -13.13 -18.51 6.10
C PRO A 111 -12.59 -19.92 6.37
N PRO A 112 -11.77 -20.15 7.42
CA PRO A 112 -11.13 -21.46 7.64
C PRO A 112 -12.15 -22.57 7.87
N TRP A 113 -13.22 -22.31 8.62
CA TRP A 113 -14.27 -23.30 8.82
C TRP A 113 -15.06 -23.62 7.56
N GLY A 114 -15.36 -22.64 6.71
CA GLY A 114 -16.00 -22.85 5.42
C GLY A 114 -15.10 -23.53 4.40
N ALA A 115 -13.80 -23.31 4.48
CA ALA A 115 -12.82 -23.92 3.58
C ALA A 115 -12.55 -25.40 3.93
N PHE A 116 -12.54 -25.74 5.22
CA PHE A 116 -12.13 -27.07 5.71
C PHE A 116 -13.24 -27.84 6.43
N GLY A 117 -14.32 -27.21 6.85
CA GLY A 117 -15.40 -27.77 7.68
C GLY A 117 -16.73 -28.08 6.99
N GLY A 118 -16.90 -27.78 5.75
CA GLY A 118 -17.89 -28.34 4.81
C GLY A 118 -19.34 -27.86 4.84
N SER A 119 -19.94 -27.37 5.89
CA SER A 119 -21.42 -27.15 5.90
C SER A 119 -21.91 -25.71 6.09
N SER A 120 -21.18 -24.82 6.66
CA SER A 120 -21.51 -23.41 6.74
C SER A 120 -20.35 -22.52 6.30
N PHE A 121 -20.67 -21.47 5.54
CA PHE A 121 -19.66 -20.63 4.90
C PHE A 121 -18.66 -20.00 5.89
N TYR A 122 -19.12 -19.58 7.08
CA TYR A 122 -18.28 -19.00 8.12
C TYR A 122 -18.11 -19.90 9.36
N GLY A 123 -18.93 -20.93 9.52
CA GLY A 123 -18.94 -21.74 10.74
C GLY A 123 -19.49 -21.00 11.96
N PRO A 124 -19.16 -21.50 13.18
CA PRO A 124 -19.70 -20.91 14.42
C PRO A 124 -19.09 -19.55 14.77
N ILE A 125 -17.92 -19.25 14.26
CA ILE A 125 -17.23 -17.97 14.47
C ILE A 125 -17.00 -17.32 13.10
N PRO A 126 -17.44 -16.08 12.87
CA PRO A 126 -17.28 -15.38 11.61
C PRO A 126 -15.82 -14.87 11.43
N LEU A 127 -14.91 -15.81 11.36
CA LEU A 127 -13.47 -15.58 11.16
C LEU A 127 -13.12 -15.69 9.68
N GLU A 128 -12.41 -14.74 9.17
CA GLU A 128 -11.77 -14.74 7.85
C GLU A 128 -10.24 -14.66 8.03
N VAL A 129 -9.53 -15.53 7.35
CA VAL A 129 -8.07 -15.49 7.26
C VAL A 129 -7.68 -14.95 5.90
N ALA A 130 -6.71 -14.05 5.88
CA ALA A 130 -6.13 -13.50 4.67
C ALA A 130 -4.62 -13.74 4.64
N LEU A 131 -4.13 -14.36 3.58
CA LEU A 131 -2.73 -14.34 3.21
C LEU A 131 -2.49 -13.13 2.32
N PHE A 132 -1.49 -12.32 2.62
CA PHE A 132 -1.26 -11.11 1.84
C PHE A 132 0.18 -10.97 1.36
N ALA A 133 0.33 -10.26 0.26
CA ALA A 133 1.59 -9.79 -0.28
C ALA A 133 1.40 -8.35 -0.73
N ASP A 134 2.22 -7.45 -0.22
CA ASP A 134 2.20 -6.03 -0.53
C ASP A 134 3.56 -5.62 -1.10
N ALA A 135 3.53 -4.69 -2.04
CA ALA A 135 4.72 -4.07 -2.59
C ALA A 135 4.44 -2.61 -2.91
N GLY A 136 5.46 -1.77 -2.75
CA GLY A 136 5.33 -0.37 -3.10
C GLY A 136 6.67 0.31 -3.27
N ALA A 137 6.66 1.45 -3.95
CA ALA A 137 7.83 2.29 -4.15
C ALA A 137 7.44 3.76 -4.16
N ALA A 138 8.34 4.61 -3.64
CA ALA A 138 8.25 6.06 -3.74
C ALA A 138 9.46 6.60 -4.50
N TRP A 139 9.27 7.66 -5.27
CA TRP A 139 10.35 8.27 -6.05
C TRP A 139 10.11 9.75 -6.32
N THR A 140 11.15 10.43 -6.74
CA THR A 140 11.13 11.82 -7.21
C THR A 140 11.60 11.90 -8.65
N ARG A 141 11.52 13.08 -9.26
CA ARG A 141 12.10 13.34 -10.59
C ARG A 141 13.62 13.18 -10.56
N GLN A 142 14.28 13.62 -9.50
CA GLN A 142 15.72 13.56 -9.34
C GLN A 142 16.20 12.14 -9.01
N ARG A 143 15.36 11.36 -8.34
CA ARG A 143 15.61 9.95 -8.00
C ARG A 143 14.53 9.07 -8.64
N PRO A 144 14.75 8.67 -9.91
CA PRO A 144 13.78 7.85 -10.65
C PRO A 144 13.66 6.45 -10.05
N LEU A 145 12.50 5.86 -10.20
CA LEU A 145 12.19 4.51 -9.72
C LEU A 145 13.14 3.46 -10.31
N ARG A 146 13.77 2.68 -9.43
CA ARG A 146 14.62 1.54 -9.80
C ARG A 146 14.02 0.24 -9.26
N LEU A 147 13.48 -0.59 -10.13
CA LEU A 147 12.90 -1.88 -9.75
C LEU A 147 13.91 -3.03 -9.74
N THR A 148 15.06 -2.84 -10.41
CA THR A 148 16.11 -3.83 -10.56
C THR A 148 17.46 -3.29 -10.13
N GLY A 149 18.38 -4.17 -9.71
CA GLY A 149 19.72 -3.79 -9.27
C GLY A 149 19.92 -3.88 -7.76
N VAL A 150 21.13 -3.52 -7.30
CA VAL A 150 21.55 -3.63 -5.88
C VAL A 150 20.78 -2.63 -4.99
N ASN A 151 20.43 -1.47 -5.54
CA ASN A 151 19.72 -0.39 -4.83
C ASN A 151 18.26 -0.33 -5.30
N ARG A 152 17.48 -1.36 -4.99
CA ARG A 152 16.03 -1.39 -5.29
C ARG A 152 15.27 -0.47 -4.34
N ASP A 153 14.41 0.39 -4.91
CA ASP A 153 13.53 1.29 -4.14
C ASP A 153 12.19 0.62 -3.77
N LEU A 154 12.10 -0.71 -3.92
CA LEU A 154 10.88 -1.47 -3.69
C LEU A 154 10.81 -1.97 -2.23
N VAL A 155 9.82 -1.51 -1.49
CA VAL A 155 9.43 -2.07 -0.20
C VAL A 155 8.44 -3.21 -0.42
N ARG A 156 8.53 -4.28 0.38
CA ARG A 156 7.69 -5.48 0.25
C ARG A 156 7.36 -6.05 1.60
N SER A 157 6.17 -6.59 1.73
CA SER A 157 5.78 -7.39 2.88
C SER A 157 4.93 -8.57 2.47
N VAL A 158 4.98 -9.62 3.26
CA VAL A 158 4.10 -10.78 3.17
C VAL A 158 3.69 -11.19 4.57
N GLY A 159 2.47 -11.67 4.72
CA GLY A 159 1.99 -12.06 6.04
C GLY A 159 0.60 -12.68 6.02
N VAL A 160 0.10 -12.87 7.22
CA VAL A 160 -1.23 -13.41 7.49
C VAL A 160 -2.00 -12.40 8.33
N ALA A 161 -3.25 -12.18 7.99
CA ALA A 161 -4.18 -11.36 8.77
C ALA A 161 -5.40 -12.19 9.13
N ALA A 162 -5.92 -12.00 10.34
CA ALA A 162 -7.18 -12.55 10.80
C ALA A 162 -8.20 -11.42 10.97
N ARG A 163 -9.42 -11.62 10.47
CA ARG A 163 -10.52 -10.68 10.59
C ARG A 163 -11.71 -11.39 11.21
N ILE A 164 -12.29 -10.78 12.23
CA ILE A 164 -13.51 -11.28 12.87
C ILE A 164 -14.61 -10.26 12.62
N ASN A 165 -15.75 -10.72 12.13
CA ASN A 165 -16.93 -9.87 11.97
C ASN A 165 -17.77 -9.95 13.26
N VAL A 166 -17.76 -8.89 14.06
CA VAL A 166 -18.52 -8.78 15.30
C VAL A 166 -19.67 -7.80 15.08
N LEU A 167 -20.90 -8.28 15.15
CA LEU A 167 -22.12 -7.47 15.02
C LEU A 167 -22.16 -6.58 13.75
N GLY A 168 -21.56 -7.03 12.65
CA GLY A 168 -21.49 -6.26 11.40
C GLY A 168 -20.26 -5.36 11.27
N PHE A 169 -19.40 -5.29 12.28
CA PHE A 169 -18.11 -4.59 12.21
C PHE A 169 -16.99 -5.59 11.98
N ALA A 170 -16.18 -5.37 10.96
CA ALA A 170 -14.97 -6.15 10.72
C ALA A 170 -13.84 -5.59 11.61
N VAL A 171 -13.31 -6.40 12.50
CA VAL A 171 -12.12 -6.11 13.31
C VAL A 171 -10.94 -6.90 12.72
N ALA A 172 -9.86 -6.21 12.39
CA ALA A 172 -8.65 -6.78 11.79
C ALA A 172 -7.46 -6.62 12.71
#